data_4b2d9ca830f659e269d7056b3acd72c3
#
_entry.id   4b2d9ca830f659e269d7056b3acd72c3
#
_cell.length_a   1.000
_cell.length_b   1.000
_cell.length_c   1.000
_cell.angle_alpha   90.00
_cell.angle_beta   90.00
_cell.angle_gamma   90.00
#
_symmetry.space_group_name_H-M   'P 1'
#
loop_
_entity.id
_entity.type
_entity.pdbx_description
1 polymer ?
#
loop_
_entity_poly.entity_id
_entity_poly.type
_entity_poly.pdbx_seq_one_letter_code
_entity_poly.pdbx_strand_id
1 'polypeptide(L)'
;MRAWADLAVERLQPLGIECVINLGNDDDPEVARALRESPWVRFAEDDVYDLNGVEVVSWGWSNRTPWHSPREQDEDALEASIMAAAAKARDPEHAIFNLHCPPYNSGLDIAPAVTDDFKVQTRGGTPMTIPVGSTAVRRVIEQVQPLVGLHGHVHDSRGACKLGRTLCINPGSDYPHGILRGVILSIKNGKVKGWTMSNG
;
A
#
# COMPACT_ATOMS: atom_id res chain seq x y z
N MET A 1 -11.96 -13.17 7.80
CA MET A 1 -11.41 -11.93 8.37
C MET A 1 -11.60 -11.80 9.89
N ARG A 2 -12.82 -12.04 10.47
CA ARG A 2 -13.03 -11.94 11.93
C ARG A 2 -12.06 -12.80 12.74
N ALA A 3 -11.93 -14.08 12.45
CA ALA A 3 -11.00 -14.98 13.16
C ALA A 3 -9.54 -14.49 13.12
N TRP A 4 -9.13 -13.82 12.02
CA TRP A 4 -7.83 -13.21 11.93
C TRP A 4 -7.72 -11.96 12.84
N ALA A 5 -8.76 -11.12 12.86
CA ALA A 5 -8.80 -9.95 13.75
C ALA A 5 -8.77 -10.37 15.22
N ASP A 6 -9.49 -11.43 15.59
CA ASP A 6 -9.47 -12.00 16.94
C ASP A 6 -8.06 -12.50 17.32
N LEU A 7 -7.38 -13.17 16.39
CA LEU A 7 -5.99 -13.61 16.59
C LEU A 7 -5.05 -12.41 16.77
N ALA A 8 -5.23 -11.34 15.98
CA ALA A 8 -4.44 -10.13 16.11
C ALA A 8 -4.66 -9.47 17.49
N VAL A 9 -5.90 -9.43 17.97
CA VAL A 9 -6.22 -8.97 19.34
C VAL A 9 -5.47 -9.81 20.37
N GLU A 10 -5.60 -11.14 20.30
CA GLU A 10 -4.95 -12.06 21.23
C GLU A 10 -3.43 -11.89 21.29
N ARG A 11 -2.79 -11.68 20.14
CA ARG A 11 -1.33 -11.67 20.03
C ARG A 11 -0.69 -10.30 20.20
N LEU A 12 -1.33 -9.24 19.74
CA LEU A 12 -0.74 -7.91 19.66
C LEU A 12 -1.16 -6.99 20.82
N GLN A 13 -2.41 -7.08 21.25
CA GLN A 13 -2.93 -6.23 22.33
C GLN A 13 -2.16 -6.36 23.63
N PRO A 14 -1.82 -7.58 24.15
CA PRO A 14 -1.05 -7.71 25.37
C PRO A 14 0.36 -7.11 25.31
N LEU A 15 0.88 -6.94 24.09
CA LEU A 15 2.21 -6.37 23.83
C LEU A 15 2.15 -4.86 23.58
N GLY A 16 0.95 -4.26 23.56
CA GLY A 16 0.76 -2.86 23.19
C GLY A 16 1.12 -2.54 21.74
N ILE A 17 1.11 -3.55 20.85
CA ILE A 17 1.45 -3.39 19.44
C ILE A 17 0.19 -3.00 18.67
N GLU A 18 0.13 -1.80 18.14
CA GLU A 18 -0.97 -1.34 17.32
C GLU A 18 -1.01 -2.08 15.97
N CYS A 19 -2.21 -2.41 15.52
CA CYS A 19 -2.44 -3.07 14.24
C CYS A 19 -3.37 -2.20 13.39
N VAL A 20 -2.86 -1.69 12.29
CA VAL A 20 -3.58 -0.83 11.36
C VAL A 20 -3.68 -1.52 10.01
N ILE A 21 -4.86 -1.57 9.43
CA ILE A 21 -5.13 -2.25 8.16
C ILE A 21 -5.95 -1.34 7.25
N ASN A 22 -5.62 -1.35 5.98
CA ASN A 22 -6.48 -0.92 4.88
C ASN A 22 -6.70 -2.09 3.91
N LEU A 23 -7.76 -2.02 3.13
CA LEU A 23 -8.05 -3.00 2.08
C LEU A 23 -7.16 -2.76 0.85
N GLY A 24 -7.04 -3.78 -0.01
CA GLY A 24 -6.55 -3.68 -1.36
C GLY A 24 -7.69 -3.58 -2.39
N ASN A 25 -7.35 -3.62 -3.67
CA ASN A 25 -8.32 -3.52 -4.76
C ASN A 25 -9.23 -4.73 -4.90
N ASP A 26 -8.76 -5.92 -4.51
CA ASP A 26 -9.52 -7.18 -4.61
C ASP A 26 -10.39 -7.48 -3.39
N ASP A 27 -10.26 -6.71 -2.31
CA ASP A 27 -11.00 -6.97 -1.09
C ASP A 27 -12.49 -6.62 -1.21
N ASP A 28 -13.34 -7.51 -0.71
CA ASP A 28 -14.77 -7.26 -0.59
C ASP A 28 -15.05 -6.17 0.47
N PRO A 29 -15.96 -5.22 0.23
CA PRO A 29 -16.38 -4.21 1.20
C PRO A 29 -16.84 -4.78 2.56
N GLU A 30 -17.36 -6.01 2.60
CA GLU A 30 -17.71 -6.71 3.84
C GLU A 30 -16.51 -6.94 4.77
N VAL A 31 -15.30 -7.01 4.21
CA VAL A 31 -14.06 -7.13 4.99
C VAL A 31 -13.85 -5.87 5.83
N ALA A 32 -14.12 -4.68 5.28
CA ALA A 32 -14.04 -3.42 6.02
C ALA A 32 -14.97 -3.42 7.24
N ARG A 33 -16.20 -3.95 7.08
CA ARG A 33 -17.15 -4.06 8.19
C ARG A 33 -16.60 -4.96 9.30
N ALA A 34 -16.06 -6.12 8.94
CA ALA A 34 -15.50 -7.05 9.92
C ALA A 34 -14.28 -6.46 10.67
N LEU A 35 -13.46 -5.64 9.99
CA LEU A 35 -12.33 -4.96 10.62
C LEU A 35 -12.77 -3.84 11.57
N ARG A 36 -13.80 -3.06 11.20
CA ARG A 36 -14.35 -1.99 12.05
C ARG A 36 -15.00 -2.51 13.33
N GLU A 37 -15.47 -3.76 13.34
CA GLU A 37 -16.02 -4.42 14.53
C GLU A 37 -14.93 -4.86 15.53
N SER A 38 -13.65 -4.90 15.12
CA SER A 38 -12.56 -5.30 16.01
C SER A 38 -12.28 -4.23 17.07
N PRO A 39 -12.08 -4.62 18.33
CA PRO A 39 -11.77 -3.68 19.41
C PRO A 39 -10.33 -3.17 19.37
N TRP A 40 -9.45 -3.79 18.61
CA TRP A 40 -8.00 -3.48 18.60
C TRP A 40 -7.44 -3.19 17.22
N VAL A 41 -7.85 -3.96 16.21
CA VAL A 41 -7.42 -3.72 14.83
C VAL A 41 -8.11 -2.45 14.31
N ARG A 42 -7.33 -1.51 13.82
CA ARG A 42 -7.86 -0.26 13.26
C ARG A 42 -7.94 -0.34 11.74
N PHE A 43 -9.12 -0.11 11.23
CA PHE A 43 -9.32 0.07 9.80
C PHE A 43 -9.08 1.55 9.47
N ALA A 44 -8.01 1.83 8.74
CA ALA A 44 -7.49 3.17 8.50
C ALA A 44 -7.61 3.59 7.03
N GLU A 45 -8.76 3.39 6.42
CA GLU A 45 -9.02 3.88 5.07
C GLU A 45 -9.89 5.13 5.10
N ASP A 46 -9.59 6.07 4.22
CA ASP A 46 -10.26 7.37 4.12
C ASP A 46 -10.18 8.19 5.42
N ASP A 47 -9.12 7.99 6.18
CA ASP A 47 -8.88 8.72 7.42
C ASP A 47 -7.38 8.92 7.65
N VAL A 48 -7.04 9.80 8.58
CA VAL A 48 -5.68 10.01 9.07
C VAL A 48 -5.55 9.40 10.45
N TYR A 49 -4.55 8.58 10.60
CA TYR A 49 -4.28 7.88 11.83
C TYR A 49 -2.95 8.36 12.45
N ASP A 50 -2.95 8.65 13.72
CA ASP A 50 -1.71 8.98 14.46
C ASP A 50 -1.07 7.70 14.97
N LEU A 51 0.13 7.38 14.49
CA LEU A 51 0.94 6.25 14.91
C LEU A 51 2.13 6.79 15.72
N ASN A 52 1.95 6.92 17.02
CA ASN A 52 2.99 7.41 17.93
C ASN A 52 3.61 8.76 17.51
N GLY A 53 2.77 9.69 17.10
CA GLY A 53 3.16 11.04 16.68
C GLY A 53 3.56 11.17 15.21
N VAL A 54 3.37 10.13 14.40
CA VAL A 54 3.51 10.18 12.96
C VAL A 54 2.14 9.90 12.32
N GLU A 55 1.64 10.84 11.55
CA GLU A 55 0.37 10.67 10.86
C GLU A 55 0.52 9.65 9.71
N VAL A 56 -0.50 8.82 9.54
CA VAL A 56 -0.61 7.85 8.44
C VAL A 56 -1.84 8.19 7.63
N VAL A 57 -1.65 8.48 6.35
CA VAL A 57 -2.70 8.67 5.36
C VAL A 57 -2.83 7.36 4.58
N SER A 58 -4.01 6.75 4.60
CA SER A 58 -4.24 5.44 3.96
C SER A 58 -5.28 5.50 2.86
N TRP A 59 -4.97 4.83 1.72
CA TRP A 59 -5.90 4.65 0.62
C TRP A 59 -5.71 3.28 -0.05
N GLY A 60 -6.75 2.45 -0.04
CA GLY A 60 -6.67 1.05 -0.47
C GLY A 60 -7.08 0.78 -1.91
N TRP A 61 -7.56 1.79 -2.65
CA TRP A 61 -7.97 1.64 -4.04
C TRP A 61 -6.76 1.69 -4.99
N SER A 62 -6.89 1.04 -6.13
CA SER A 62 -5.89 1.09 -7.21
C SER A 62 -6.42 1.84 -8.44
N ASN A 63 -5.53 2.11 -9.38
CA ASN A 63 -5.89 2.42 -10.77
C ASN A 63 -6.53 1.20 -11.44
N ARG A 64 -7.12 1.41 -12.62
CA ARG A 64 -7.76 0.34 -13.39
C ARG A 64 -6.79 -0.77 -13.75
N THR A 65 -7.21 -2.01 -13.54
CA THR A 65 -6.49 -3.22 -13.92
C THR A 65 -7.29 -4.01 -14.97
N PRO A 66 -6.65 -4.93 -15.71
CA PRO A 66 -7.38 -5.82 -16.61
C PRO A 66 -8.40 -6.73 -15.92
N TRP A 67 -8.27 -6.94 -14.61
CA TRP A 67 -9.16 -7.83 -13.84
C TRP A 67 -10.46 -7.19 -13.38
N HIS A 68 -10.59 -5.86 -13.51
CA HIS A 68 -11.79 -5.12 -13.08
C HIS A 68 -12.18 -5.40 -11.62
N SER A 69 -11.20 -5.33 -10.73
CA SER A 69 -11.38 -5.55 -9.29
C SER A 69 -12.39 -4.56 -8.68
N PRO A 70 -13.05 -4.92 -7.56
CA PRO A 70 -14.13 -4.11 -6.99
C PRO A 70 -13.72 -2.69 -6.58
N ARG A 71 -12.45 -2.47 -6.26
CA ARG A 71 -11.95 -1.23 -5.67
C ARG A 71 -10.90 -0.56 -6.56
N GLU A 72 -11.31 -0.22 -7.77
CA GLU A 72 -10.50 0.47 -8.77
C GLU A 72 -11.12 1.82 -9.14
N GLN A 73 -10.29 2.82 -9.36
CA GLN A 73 -10.66 4.15 -9.79
C GLN A 73 -9.90 4.56 -11.05
N ASP A 74 -10.48 5.47 -11.83
CA ASP A 74 -9.73 6.17 -12.87
C ASP A 74 -8.69 7.08 -12.21
N GLU A 75 -7.59 7.36 -12.91
CA GLU A 75 -6.44 8.08 -12.34
C GLU A 75 -6.82 9.44 -11.73
N ASP A 76 -7.69 10.22 -12.39
CA ASP A 76 -8.10 11.54 -11.87
C ASP A 76 -8.95 11.41 -10.60
N ALA A 77 -9.83 10.40 -10.53
CA ALA A 77 -10.63 10.12 -9.35
C ALA A 77 -9.75 9.61 -8.20
N LEU A 78 -8.77 8.76 -8.51
CA LEU A 78 -7.82 8.24 -7.55
C LEU A 78 -6.96 9.36 -6.94
N GLU A 79 -6.45 10.27 -7.78
CA GLU A 79 -5.71 11.44 -7.33
C GLU A 79 -6.55 12.33 -6.40
N ALA A 80 -7.77 12.66 -6.82
CA ALA A 80 -8.67 13.48 -6.02
C ALA A 80 -8.96 12.83 -4.65
N SER A 81 -9.18 11.51 -4.62
CA SER A 81 -9.42 10.75 -3.39
C SER A 81 -8.23 10.76 -2.45
N ILE A 82 -7.03 10.49 -2.96
CA ILE A 82 -5.80 10.51 -2.16
C ILE A 82 -5.51 11.92 -1.64
N MET A 83 -5.67 12.95 -2.47
CA MET A 83 -5.48 14.35 -2.06
C MET A 83 -6.49 14.77 -1.00
N ALA A 84 -7.76 14.33 -1.11
CA ALA A 84 -8.76 14.58 -0.08
C ALA A 84 -8.42 13.90 1.26
N ALA A 85 -7.88 12.67 1.22
CA ALA A 85 -7.39 12.00 2.41
C ALA A 85 -6.16 12.73 3.00
N ALA A 86 -5.20 13.13 2.17
CA ALA A 86 -4.01 13.86 2.58
C ALA A 86 -4.34 15.23 3.22
N ALA A 87 -5.38 15.90 2.73
CA ALA A 87 -5.83 17.20 3.27
C ALA A 87 -6.37 17.11 4.71
N LYS A 88 -6.67 15.92 5.22
CA LYS A 88 -7.08 15.70 6.61
C LYS A 88 -5.86 15.66 7.56
N ALA A 89 -4.67 15.44 7.05
CA ALA A 89 -3.44 15.43 7.85
C ALA A 89 -3.01 16.86 8.20
N ARG A 90 -2.48 17.04 9.41
CA ARG A 90 -1.92 18.31 9.88
C ARG A 90 -0.61 18.66 9.18
N ASP A 91 0.18 17.62 8.89
CA ASP A 91 1.50 17.77 8.25
C ASP A 91 1.74 16.61 7.26
N PRO A 92 1.12 16.67 6.07
CA PRO A 92 1.20 15.59 5.09
C PRO A 92 2.64 15.36 4.56
N GLU A 93 3.51 16.36 4.64
CA GLU A 93 4.90 16.23 4.23
C GLU A 93 5.74 15.35 5.17
N HIS A 94 5.34 15.24 6.43
CA HIS A 94 5.98 14.38 7.43
C HIS A 94 5.16 13.12 7.74
N ALA A 95 4.06 12.90 7.03
CA ALA A 95 3.21 11.72 7.18
C ALA A 95 3.76 10.50 6.41
N ILE A 96 3.30 9.32 6.80
CA ILE A 96 3.42 8.09 6.03
C ILE A 96 2.20 8.00 5.11
N PHE A 97 2.42 7.82 3.82
CA PHE A 97 1.36 7.52 2.87
C PHE A 97 1.31 6.02 2.63
N ASN A 98 0.27 5.36 3.17
CA ASN A 98 0.00 3.93 2.99
C ASN A 98 -0.99 3.77 1.83
N LEU A 99 -0.47 3.75 0.62
CA LEU A 99 -1.25 3.70 -0.62
C LEU A 99 -1.07 2.32 -1.27
N HIS A 100 -2.18 1.58 -1.45
CA HIS A 100 -2.11 0.20 -1.94
C HIS A 100 -1.36 0.10 -3.27
N CYS A 101 -1.72 0.92 -4.26
CA CYS A 101 -1.07 0.92 -5.56
C CYS A 101 0.29 1.65 -5.52
N PRO A 102 1.36 1.12 -6.13
CA PRO A 102 2.65 1.79 -6.23
C PRO A 102 2.63 2.91 -7.28
N PRO A 103 3.56 3.89 -7.18
CA PRO A 103 3.71 4.94 -8.18
C PRO A 103 4.16 4.38 -9.54
N TYR A 104 3.58 4.89 -10.63
CA TYR A 104 3.91 4.49 -12.00
C TYR A 104 5.39 4.69 -12.32
N ASN A 105 5.99 3.72 -13.01
CA ASN A 105 7.39 3.73 -13.48
C ASN A 105 8.40 4.04 -12.36
N SER A 106 8.16 3.49 -11.18
CA SER A 106 9.02 3.63 -10.00
C SER A 106 9.97 2.45 -9.79
N GLY A 107 9.79 1.38 -10.55
CA GLY A 107 10.44 0.09 -10.34
C GLY A 107 9.78 -0.74 -9.25
N LEU A 108 8.78 -0.18 -8.53
CA LEU A 108 7.95 -0.89 -7.55
C LEU A 108 6.67 -1.44 -8.18
N ASP A 109 6.53 -1.31 -9.49
CA ASP A 109 5.30 -1.51 -10.24
C ASP A 109 5.50 -2.33 -11.51
N ILE A 110 6.55 -3.12 -11.56
CA ILE A 110 6.87 -3.95 -12.74
C ILE A 110 6.11 -5.27 -12.66
N ALA A 111 5.26 -5.53 -13.64
CA ALA A 111 4.49 -6.78 -13.75
C ALA A 111 4.60 -7.38 -15.16
N PRO A 112 4.33 -8.69 -15.32
CA PRO A 112 4.21 -9.29 -16.65
C PRO A 112 3.12 -8.59 -17.48
N ALA A 113 3.46 -8.26 -18.73
CA ALA A 113 2.47 -7.79 -19.69
C ALA A 113 1.53 -8.95 -20.04
N VAL A 114 0.22 -8.71 -19.98
CA VAL A 114 -0.80 -9.69 -20.33
C VAL A 114 -1.59 -9.24 -21.56
N THR A 115 -2.15 -10.19 -22.28
CA THR A 115 -3.11 -9.98 -23.36
C THR A 115 -4.52 -9.81 -22.77
N ASP A 116 -5.50 -9.44 -23.59
CA ASP A 116 -6.91 -9.34 -23.16
C ASP A 116 -7.50 -10.67 -22.66
N ASP A 117 -6.92 -11.80 -23.06
CA ASP A 117 -7.26 -13.15 -22.57
C ASP A 117 -6.33 -13.63 -21.43
N PHE A 118 -5.69 -12.69 -20.73
CA PHE A 118 -4.84 -12.89 -19.55
C PHE A 118 -3.61 -13.80 -19.75
N LYS A 119 -3.13 -13.96 -20.98
CA LYS A 119 -1.90 -14.71 -21.25
C LYS A 119 -0.70 -13.79 -21.15
N VAL A 120 0.36 -14.26 -20.50
CA VAL A 120 1.62 -13.53 -20.40
C VAL A 120 2.23 -13.37 -21.81
N GLN A 121 2.50 -12.12 -22.18
CA GLN A 121 3.19 -11.81 -23.42
C GLN A 121 4.67 -12.14 -23.30
N THR A 122 5.22 -12.78 -24.35
CA THR A 122 6.63 -13.16 -24.37
C THR A 122 7.33 -12.62 -25.62
N ARG A 123 8.61 -12.30 -25.48
CA ARG A 123 9.49 -11.95 -26.60
C ARG A 123 10.70 -12.88 -26.59
N GLY A 124 10.83 -13.70 -27.63
CA GLY A 124 11.91 -14.70 -27.68
C GLY A 124 11.85 -15.71 -26.53
N GLY A 125 10.67 -16.08 -26.06
CA GLY A 125 10.46 -17.02 -24.94
C GLY A 125 10.60 -16.39 -23.54
N THR A 126 10.96 -15.11 -23.44
CA THR A 126 11.09 -14.42 -22.15
C THR A 126 9.83 -13.58 -21.90
N PRO A 127 9.22 -13.63 -20.69
CA PRO A 127 8.11 -12.76 -20.32
C PRO A 127 8.46 -11.27 -20.50
N MET A 128 7.57 -10.54 -21.16
CA MET A 128 7.67 -9.08 -21.22
C MET A 128 7.12 -8.50 -19.94
N THR A 129 7.78 -7.48 -19.42
CA THR A 129 7.32 -6.75 -18.23
C THR A 129 7.08 -5.28 -18.55
N ILE A 130 6.07 -4.70 -17.91
CA ILE A 130 5.68 -3.30 -18.05
C ILE A 130 5.42 -2.66 -16.70
N PRO A 131 5.56 -1.34 -16.56
CA PRO A 131 5.10 -0.62 -15.39
C PRO A 131 3.55 -0.59 -15.38
N VAL A 132 2.95 -0.96 -14.26
CA VAL A 132 1.48 -1.03 -14.08
C VAL A 132 0.98 -0.18 -12.91
N GLY A 133 1.85 0.56 -12.25
CA GLY A 133 1.51 1.45 -11.15
C GLY A 133 0.64 2.63 -11.56
N SER A 134 0.21 3.42 -10.59
CA SER A 134 -0.68 4.55 -10.79
C SER A 134 0.09 5.85 -11.08
N THR A 135 -0.31 6.55 -12.13
CA THR A 135 0.17 7.91 -12.42
C THR A 135 -0.35 8.92 -11.40
N ALA A 136 -1.55 8.71 -10.86
CA ALA A 136 -2.12 9.51 -9.78
C ALA A 136 -1.28 9.41 -8.50
N VAL A 137 -0.97 8.18 -8.07
CA VAL A 137 -0.11 7.96 -6.90
C VAL A 137 1.26 8.61 -7.09
N ARG A 138 1.83 8.51 -8.30
CA ARG A 138 3.09 9.19 -8.61
C ARG A 138 2.98 10.70 -8.48
N ARG A 139 1.95 11.32 -9.09
CA ARG A 139 1.74 12.78 -9.01
C ARG A 139 1.55 13.26 -7.57
N VAL A 140 0.73 12.55 -6.79
CA VAL A 140 0.51 12.90 -5.38
C VAL A 140 1.80 12.84 -4.58
N ILE A 141 2.60 11.79 -4.73
CA ILE A 141 3.89 11.67 -4.01
C ILE A 141 4.86 12.76 -4.45
N GLU A 142 4.95 13.06 -5.74
CA GLU A 142 5.83 14.12 -6.26
C GLU A 142 5.38 15.52 -5.81
N GLN A 143 4.09 15.76 -5.66
CA GLN A 143 3.51 17.02 -5.20
C GLN A 143 3.63 17.22 -3.69
N VAL A 144 3.22 16.23 -2.90
CA VAL A 144 3.15 16.34 -1.44
C VAL A 144 4.51 16.05 -0.80
N GLN A 145 5.31 15.15 -1.39
CA GLN A 145 6.59 14.71 -0.85
C GLN A 145 6.49 14.20 0.59
N PRO A 146 5.61 13.22 0.90
CA PRO A 146 5.51 12.66 2.24
C PRO A 146 6.82 12.04 2.71
N LEU A 147 6.93 11.76 4.01
CA LEU A 147 8.11 11.13 4.59
C LEU A 147 8.39 9.75 3.98
N VAL A 148 7.34 8.94 3.83
CA VAL A 148 7.42 7.57 3.29
C VAL A 148 6.15 7.27 2.50
N GLY A 149 6.29 6.58 1.36
CA GLY A 149 5.24 5.87 0.65
C GLY A 149 5.35 4.37 0.90
N LEU A 150 4.31 3.75 1.45
CA LEU A 150 4.21 2.30 1.61
C LEU A 150 3.20 1.78 0.59
N HIS A 151 3.60 0.74 -0.15
CA HIS A 151 2.83 0.21 -1.27
C HIS A 151 2.77 -1.32 -1.23
N GLY A 152 1.84 -1.88 -1.99
CA GLY A 152 1.66 -3.31 -2.25
C GLY A 152 1.24 -3.55 -3.68
N HIS A 153 0.11 -4.24 -3.91
CA HIS A 153 -0.56 -4.46 -5.19
C HIS A 153 0.27 -5.26 -6.21
N VAL A 154 1.47 -4.83 -6.54
CA VAL A 154 2.35 -5.52 -7.50
C VAL A 154 3.28 -6.44 -6.73
N HIS A 155 2.88 -7.71 -6.64
CA HIS A 155 3.47 -8.71 -5.76
C HIS A 155 4.95 -9.02 -6.09
N ASP A 156 5.29 -9.03 -7.37
CA ASP A 156 6.65 -9.37 -7.83
C ASP A 156 7.63 -8.21 -7.75
N SER A 157 7.13 -6.97 -7.59
CA SER A 157 7.95 -5.75 -7.60
C SER A 157 8.43 -5.34 -6.21
N ARG A 158 9.05 -6.29 -5.49
CA ARG A 158 9.66 -6.03 -4.20
C ARG A 158 10.85 -5.09 -4.32
N GLY A 159 10.81 -3.95 -3.64
CA GLY A 159 11.90 -2.99 -3.70
C GLY A 159 11.66 -1.72 -2.92
N ALA A 160 12.60 -0.79 -3.06
CA ALA A 160 12.48 0.58 -2.59
C ALA A 160 13.11 1.55 -3.58
N CYS A 161 12.54 2.73 -3.71
CA CYS A 161 13.06 3.81 -4.53
C CYS A 161 12.86 5.16 -3.85
N LYS A 162 13.42 6.22 -4.42
CA LYS A 162 13.13 7.59 -4.02
C LYS A 162 12.42 8.33 -5.16
N LEU A 163 11.32 9.01 -4.81
CA LEU A 163 10.68 10.01 -5.64
C LEU A 163 10.83 11.36 -4.96
N GLY A 164 11.78 12.17 -5.46
CA GLY A 164 12.22 13.35 -4.74
C GLY A 164 12.82 12.97 -3.37
N ARG A 165 12.28 13.53 -2.28
CA ARG A 165 12.73 13.18 -0.91
C ARG A 165 12.01 11.96 -0.34
N THR A 166 10.85 11.56 -0.90
CA THR A 166 10.04 10.47 -0.38
C THR A 166 10.69 9.12 -0.63
N LEU A 167 10.82 8.31 0.41
CA LEU A 167 11.18 6.90 0.33
C LEU A 167 9.92 6.08 0.04
N CYS A 168 9.82 5.48 -1.14
CA CYS A 168 8.74 4.56 -1.52
C CYS A 168 9.21 3.11 -1.37
N ILE A 169 8.37 2.26 -0.77
CA ILE A 169 8.69 0.86 -0.49
C ILE A 169 7.51 -0.02 -0.88
N ASN A 170 7.78 -1.10 -1.63
CA ASN A 170 6.87 -2.21 -1.85
C ASN A 170 7.54 -3.49 -1.32
N PRO A 171 7.05 -4.12 -0.24
CA PRO A 171 7.63 -5.35 0.29
C PRO A 171 7.39 -6.56 -0.62
N GLY A 172 6.53 -6.43 -1.63
CA GLY A 172 6.04 -7.55 -2.43
C GLY A 172 5.08 -8.44 -1.65
N SER A 173 4.64 -9.51 -2.28
CA SER A 173 3.80 -10.54 -1.66
C SER A 173 4.18 -11.92 -2.18
N ASP A 174 4.08 -12.92 -1.31
CA ASP A 174 4.37 -14.32 -1.64
C ASP A 174 3.41 -15.27 -0.90
N TYR A 175 2.18 -14.79 -0.71
CA TYR A 175 1.14 -15.52 0.01
C TYR A 175 0.81 -16.90 -0.59
N PRO A 176 0.96 -17.16 -1.92
CA PRO A 176 0.70 -18.50 -2.44
C PRO A 176 1.67 -19.56 -1.88
N HIS A 177 2.85 -19.14 -1.43
CA HIS A 177 3.84 -20.02 -0.80
C HIS A 177 3.82 -19.95 0.73
N GLY A 178 2.84 -19.22 1.31
CA GLY A 178 2.72 -19.04 2.76
C GLY A 178 3.81 -18.17 3.38
N ILE A 179 4.49 -17.35 2.59
CA ILE A 179 5.55 -16.46 3.04
C ILE A 179 4.98 -15.04 3.26
N LEU A 180 5.05 -14.55 4.48
CA LEU A 180 4.74 -13.16 4.80
C LEU A 180 5.93 -12.27 4.43
N ARG A 181 5.76 -11.40 3.43
CA ARG A 181 6.74 -10.37 3.09
C ARG A 181 6.37 -9.05 3.76
N GLY A 182 7.36 -8.38 4.31
CA GLY A 182 7.16 -7.12 5.02
C GLY A 182 8.36 -6.19 4.94
N VAL A 183 8.23 -5.04 5.56
CA VAL A 183 9.30 -4.08 5.80
C VAL A 183 9.29 -3.66 7.25
N ILE A 184 10.45 -3.62 7.88
CA ILE A 184 10.66 -3.00 9.19
C ILE A 184 11.20 -1.61 8.93
N LEU A 185 10.47 -0.59 9.39
CA LEU A 185 10.82 0.81 9.20
C LEU A 185 11.05 1.47 10.56
N SER A 186 12.19 2.12 10.72
CA SER A 186 12.52 2.88 11.93
C SER A 186 12.39 4.38 11.66
N ILE A 187 11.49 5.05 12.38
CA ILE A 187 11.30 6.50 12.32
C ILE A 187 11.60 7.08 13.70
N LYS A 188 12.40 8.16 13.75
CA LYS A 188 12.72 8.89 14.97
C LYS A 188 12.81 10.39 14.68
N ASN A 189 12.11 11.18 15.47
CA ASN A 189 12.09 12.64 15.34
C ASN A 189 11.68 13.07 13.90
N GLY A 190 10.61 12.50 13.36
CA GLY A 190 10.10 12.81 12.02
C GLY A 190 11.03 12.44 10.86
N LYS A 191 12.00 11.55 11.06
CA LYS A 191 12.96 11.12 10.03
C LYS A 191 13.11 9.61 10.00
N VAL A 192 13.18 9.05 8.79
CA VAL A 192 13.55 7.65 8.58
C VAL A 192 15.01 7.46 9.01
N LYS A 193 15.26 6.53 9.91
CA LYS A 193 16.59 6.15 10.41
C LYS A 193 17.14 4.91 9.71
N GLY A 194 16.26 4.05 9.27
CA GLY A 194 16.61 2.84 8.56
C GLY A 194 15.38 2.04 8.20
N TRP A 195 15.55 1.12 7.28
CA TRP A 195 14.54 0.15 6.89
C TRP A 195 15.20 -1.15 6.44
N THR A 196 14.48 -2.25 6.57
CA THR A 196 14.92 -3.55 6.06
C THR A 196 13.73 -4.39 5.62
N MET A 197 13.88 -5.14 4.55
CA MET A 197 12.88 -6.11 4.12
C MET A 197 12.91 -7.32 5.04
N SER A 198 11.73 -7.84 5.38
CA SER A 198 11.58 -9.06 6.18
C SER A 198 10.80 -10.13 5.42
N ASN A 199 10.98 -11.37 5.83
CA ASN A 199 10.18 -12.53 5.46
C ASN A 199 9.86 -13.29 6.73
N GLY A 200 8.63 -13.84 6.82
CA GLY A 200 8.15 -14.64 7.94
C GLY A 200 7.26 -15.79 7.46
#